data_98425ad3353b187a95f39770d0c01e32
#
_entry.id   98425ad3353b187a95f39770d0c01e32
#
_cell.length_a   1.000
_cell.length_b   1.000
_cell.length_c   1.000
_cell.angle_alpha   90.00
_cell.angle_beta   90.00
_cell.angle_gamma   90.00
#
_symmetry.space_group_name_H-M   'P 1'
#
loop_
_entity.id
_entity.type
_entity.pdbx_description
1 polymer ?
#
loop_
_entity_poly.entity_id
_entity_poly.type
_entity_poly.pdbx_seq_one_letter_code
_entity_poly.pdbx_strand_id
1 'polypeptide(L)'
;MKSVVSLMIISLMLSPMTYAQRIKDLASVQGVRSNQLVGYGLVVGLPGTGEQSPFTEQSFRTMLSNFGISLDSNIKPKIKNVAAVAVHALLPPFIKPGQSIDVTVSSIGEAASLQGGTLIQTFLKGLDGNVYVIAQGSLVVSGFGAEGGDGSKIVVNTPTVGRIANGGLVERAVPSGFMESDFLTLNLKYPDFSTAKILADTINSRLGADPDKGYVIATPIDAASVRVTAPRGVGQRVGFLATIENFEFTPARASAKVVINSRTGTIVIGQDVRLLPAAITHGGLTVTIAENQVVTQPNAFADGETVVTTQSIIDVNLDDTRMFNFNPGVTLDELVRAVNEVGAAPGDLMAILEALREAGALQGDLVVI
;
A
#
# COMPACT_ATOMS: atom_id res chain seq x y z
N MET A 1 -55.74 1.95 3.00
CA MET A 1 -54.90 2.56 1.93
C MET A 1 -53.77 3.43 2.46
N LYS A 2 -53.94 4.29 3.47
CA LYS A 2 -52.82 5.13 3.99
C LYS A 2 -51.67 4.36 4.66
N SER A 3 -51.91 3.23 5.31
CA SER A 3 -50.91 2.41 5.97
C SER A 3 -50.03 1.60 4.97
N VAL A 4 -50.57 1.16 3.85
CA VAL A 4 -49.85 0.42 2.80
C VAL A 4 -48.90 1.34 2.02
N VAL A 5 -49.29 2.58 1.78
CA VAL A 5 -48.47 3.60 1.12
C VAL A 5 -47.29 4.01 2.01
N SER A 6 -47.51 4.10 3.34
CA SER A 6 -46.44 4.42 4.31
C SER A 6 -45.39 3.31 4.40
N LEU A 7 -45.79 2.04 4.32
CA LEU A 7 -44.88 0.89 4.34
C LEU A 7 -44.05 0.80 3.03
N MET A 8 -44.64 1.18 1.90
CA MET A 8 -43.95 1.18 0.58
C MET A 8 -42.91 2.31 0.48
N ILE A 9 -43.12 3.46 1.14
CA ILE A 9 -42.17 4.58 1.18
C ILE A 9 -41.00 4.25 2.10
N ILE A 10 -41.19 3.52 3.19
CA ILE A 10 -40.09 3.09 4.09
C ILE A 10 -39.20 2.03 3.43
N SER A 11 -39.77 1.15 2.60
CA SER A 11 -39.00 0.14 1.84
C SER A 11 -38.10 0.77 0.76
N LEU A 12 -38.38 1.95 0.26
CA LEU A 12 -37.59 2.65 -0.76
C LEU A 12 -36.34 3.35 -0.19
N MET A 13 -36.26 3.53 1.13
CA MET A 13 -35.14 4.22 1.81
C MET A 13 -34.02 3.30 2.27
N LEU A 14 -34.15 1.96 2.13
CA LEU A 14 -33.13 0.97 2.47
C LEU A 14 -32.40 0.44 1.23
N SER A 15 -32.15 1.27 0.23
CA SER A 15 -31.21 0.91 -0.82
C SER A 15 -29.81 0.86 -0.22
N PRO A 16 -29.08 -0.27 -0.32
CA PRO A 16 -27.70 -0.31 0.14
C PRO A 16 -26.92 0.78 -0.62
N MET A 17 -26.31 1.71 0.09
CA MET A 17 -25.39 2.69 -0.49
C MET A 17 -24.19 1.92 -1.07
N THR A 18 -24.27 1.57 -2.34
CA THR A 18 -23.11 1.11 -3.10
C THR A 18 -22.18 2.30 -3.26
N TYR A 19 -21.04 2.28 -2.59
CA TYR A 19 -20.03 3.31 -2.73
C TYR A 19 -19.37 3.17 -4.11
N ALA A 20 -19.84 3.95 -5.07
CA ALA A 20 -19.15 4.12 -6.34
C ALA A 20 -17.82 4.84 -6.08
N GLN A 21 -16.74 4.31 -6.64
CA GLN A 21 -15.39 4.88 -6.54
C GLN A 21 -14.92 5.33 -7.92
N ARG A 22 -14.12 6.39 -7.96
CA ARG A 22 -13.57 6.90 -9.22
C ARG A 22 -12.44 6.01 -9.70
N ILE A 23 -12.25 5.93 -11.01
CA ILE A 23 -11.18 5.13 -11.61
C ILE A 23 -9.80 5.52 -11.06
N LYS A 24 -9.50 6.81 -10.89
CA LYS A 24 -8.22 7.28 -10.32
C LYS A 24 -7.95 6.82 -8.88
N ASP A 25 -8.99 6.49 -8.13
CA ASP A 25 -8.84 6.00 -6.75
C ASP A 25 -8.48 4.51 -6.74
N LEU A 26 -8.88 3.75 -7.77
CA LEU A 26 -8.70 2.29 -7.90
C LEU A 26 -7.62 1.86 -8.88
N ALA A 27 -7.25 2.71 -9.83
CA ALA A 27 -6.29 2.38 -10.88
C ALA A 27 -5.20 3.44 -11.01
N SER A 28 -4.07 3.04 -11.58
CA SER A 28 -2.96 3.91 -11.99
C SER A 28 -2.68 3.74 -13.47
N VAL A 29 -2.09 4.74 -14.11
CA VAL A 29 -1.70 4.67 -15.51
C VAL A 29 -0.33 4.04 -15.64
N GLN A 30 -0.19 3.05 -16.51
CA GLN A 30 1.08 2.38 -16.78
C GLN A 30 2.10 3.40 -17.32
N GLY A 31 3.35 3.29 -16.84
CA GLY A 31 4.43 4.21 -17.23
C GLY A 31 4.43 5.54 -16.46
N VAL A 32 3.39 5.83 -15.67
CA VAL A 32 3.33 7.01 -14.78
C VAL A 32 3.76 6.60 -13.38
N ARG A 33 5.06 6.71 -13.11
CA ARG A 33 5.64 6.35 -11.81
C ARG A 33 6.74 7.30 -11.42
N SER A 34 6.97 7.44 -10.12
CA SER A 34 8.17 8.09 -9.61
C SER A 34 9.38 7.16 -9.77
N ASN A 35 10.53 7.71 -10.13
CA ASN A 35 11.77 6.96 -10.29
C ASN A 35 12.72 7.30 -9.15
N GLN A 36 13.31 6.26 -8.55
CA GLN A 36 14.31 6.44 -7.51
C GLN A 36 15.65 6.78 -8.13
N LEU A 37 16.30 7.82 -7.61
CA LEU A 37 17.63 8.24 -8.00
C LEU A 37 18.58 8.08 -6.83
N VAL A 38 19.82 7.69 -7.14
CA VAL A 38 20.90 7.54 -6.17
C VAL A 38 22.16 8.20 -6.68
N GLY A 39 22.94 8.77 -5.77
CA GLY A 39 24.23 9.34 -6.05
C GLY A 39 25.19 9.16 -4.87
N TYR A 40 26.47 9.31 -5.15
CA TYR A 40 27.52 9.39 -4.15
C TYR A 40 28.09 10.80 -4.16
N GLY A 41 28.22 11.40 -2.99
CA GLY A 41 28.68 12.78 -2.84
C GLY A 41 29.53 13.00 -1.59
N LEU A 42 29.96 14.24 -1.42
CA LEU A 42 30.66 14.71 -0.24
C LEU A 42 29.90 15.86 0.39
N VAL A 43 29.78 15.82 1.70
CA VAL A 43 29.32 16.93 2.54
C VAL A 43 30.53 17.58 3.16
N VAL A 44 30.63 18.89 3.06
CA VAL A 44 31.75 19.70 3.60
C VAL A 44 31.23 20.72 4.59
N GLY A 45 32.16 21.33 5.35
CA GLY A 45 31.83 22.37 6.33
C GLY A 45 31.32 21.83 7.67
N LEU A 46 31.52 20.54 7.94
CA LEU A 46 31.13 19.94 9.23
C LEU A 46 32.02 20.46 10.37
N PRO A 47 31.45 20.79 11.55
CA PRO A 47 32.20 21.34 12.69
C PRO A 47 33.00 20.25 13.45
N GLY A 48 33.85 19.49 12.77
CA GLY A 48 34.64 18.41 13.35
C GLY A 48 33.89 17.07 13.48
N THR A 49 32.65 16.97 13.02
CA THR A 49 31.79 15.78 13.08
C THR A 49 31.88 14.88 11.83
N GLY A 50 32.77 15.23 10.90
CA GLY A 50 33.05 14.43 9.70
C GLY A 50 33.85 13.16 10.03
N GLU A 51 34.36 12.51 8.98
CA GLU A 51 35.04 11.22 9.10
C GLU A 51 36.43 11.24 8.47
N GLN A 52 37.26 10.31 8.91
CA GLN A 52 38.60 10.05 8.36
C GLN A 52 38.67 8.62 7.83
N SER A 53 37.88 8.29 6.82
CA SER A 53 37.97 6.99 6.16
C SER A 53 38.82 7.07 4.89
N PRO A 54 39.52 5.98 4.49
CA PRO A 54 40.34 5.98 3.30
C PRO A 54 39.55 6.33 2.02
N PHE A 55 38.32 5.91 1.91
CA PHE A 55 37.49 6.20 0.74
C PHE A 55 37.03 7.66 0.70
N THR A 56 36.77 8.27 1.83
CA THR A 56 36.44 9.71 1.94
C THR A 56 37.64 10.57 1.58
N GLU A 57 38.84 10.18 2.05
CA GLU A 57 40.10 10.84 1.69
C GLU A 57 40.35 10.76 0.17
N GLN A 58 40.20 9.58 -0.43
CA GLN A 58 40.35 9.41 -1.87
C GLN A 58 39.33 10.23 -2.67
N SER A 59 38.08 10.23 -2.26
CA SER A 59 37.02 11.02 -2.90
C SER A 59 37.27 12.52 -2.81
N PHE A 60 37.77 12.98 -1.66
CA PHE A 60 38.17 14.38 -1.46
C PHE A 60 39.34 14.76 -2.38
N ARG A 61 40.35 13.90 -2.50
CA ARG A 61 41.49 14.10 -3.45
C ARG A 61 41.00 14.18 -4.91
N THR A 62 40.10 13.29 -5.32
CA THR A 62 39.52 13.29 -6.65
C THR A 62 38.74 14.58 -6.91
N MET A 63 37.97 15.04 -5.92
CA MET A 63 37.25 16.30 -6.01
C MET A 63 38.21 17.50 -6.19
N LEU A 64 39.27 17.59 -5.39
CA LEU A 64 40.28 18.64 -5.52
C LEU A 64 40.97 18.63 -6.88
N SER A 65 41.28 17.40 -7.38
CA SER A 65 41.84 17.24 -8.72
C SER A 65 40.92 17.75 -9.83
N ASN A 66 39.61 17.54 -9.69
CA ASN A 66 38.61 18.11 -10.62
C ASN A 66 38.54 19.63 -10.58
N PHE A 67 38.93 20.26 -9.45
CA PHE A 67 39.11 21.71 -9.34
C PHE A 67 40.51 22.20 -9.74
N GLY A 68 41.34 21.34 -10.28
CA GLY A 68 42.70 21.68 -10.73
C GLY A 68 43.73 21.73 -9.59
N ILE A 69 43.39 21.26 -8.39
CA ILE A 69 44.28 21.21 -7.23
C ILE A 69 44.82 19.78 -7.10
N SER A 70 46.12 19.61 -7.35
CA SER A 70 46.82 18.32 -7.17
C SER A 70 47.50 18.27 -5.80
N LEU A 71 47.12 17.30 -4.99
CA LEU A 71 47.77 16.99 -3.71
C LEU A 71 48.83 15.88 -3.95
N ASP A 72 50.02 16.07 -3.41
CA ASP A 72 51.06 15.03 -3.40
C ASP A 72 50.51 13.75 -2.71
N SER A 73 50.84 12.59 -3.27
CA SER A 73 50.36 11.29 -2.74
C SER A 73 50.77 11.02 -1.28
N ASN A 74 51.87 11.63 -0.82
CA ASN A 74 52.41 11.49 0.53
C ASN A 74 51.64 12.36 1.58
N ILE A 75 50.86 13.35 1.15
CA ILE A 75 50.12 14.21 2.04
C ILE A 75 48.78 13.54 2.39
N LYS A 76 48.60 13.18 3.66
CA LYS A 76 47.31 12.70 4.17
C LYS A 76 46.53 13.90 4.76
N PRO A 77 45.53 14.42 4.08
CA PRO A 77 44.75 15.52 4.60
C PRO A 77 43.96 15.08 5.86
N LYS A 78 44.03 15.85 6.92
CA LYS A 78 43.20 15.63 8.12
C LYS A 78 41.82 16.25 7.89
N ILE A 79 40.90 15.48 7.34
CA ILE A 79 39.57 15.95 6.96
C ILE A 79 38.50 15.57 7.99
N LYS A 80 38.45 16.27 9.13
CA LYS A 80 37.35 16.10 10.10
C LYS A 80 36.07 16.90 9.76
N ASN A 81 36.13 17.71 8.74
CA ASN A 81 35.05 18.58 8.26
C ASN A 81 34.37 18.09 6.99
N VAL A 82 34.64 16.84 6.57
CA VAL A 82 34.10 16.21 5.36
C VAL A 82 33.48 14.87 5.72
N ALA A 83 32.40 14.50 5.06
CA ALA A 83 31.79 13.18 5.15
C ALA A 83 31.39 12.68 3.76
N ALA A 84 31.61 11.38 3.50
CA ALA A 84 31.07 10.72 2.35
C ALA A 84 29.58 10.36 2.56
N VAL A 85 28.77 10.60 1.56
CA VAL A 85 27.33 10.47 1.68
C VAL A 85 26.70 9.76 0.50
N ALA A 86 25.67 8.97 0.79
CA ALA A 86 24.69 8.55 -0.18
C ALA A 86 23.62 9.63 -0.32
N VAL A 87 23.27 9.94 -1.53
CA VAL A 87 22.29 10.96 -1.87
C VAL A 87 21.13 10.31 -2.61
N HIS A 88 19.93 10.50 -2.11
CA HIS A 88 18.71 9.90 -2.64
C HIS A 88 17.71 10.97 -3.03
N ALA A 89 17.01 10.75 -4.14
CA ALA A 89 15.89 11.59 -4.53
C ALA A 89 14.81 10.76 -5.21
N LEU A 90 13.58 11.22 -5.12
CA LEU A 90 12.45 10.65 -5.84
C LEU A 90 12.09 11.61 -6.97
N LEU A 91 12.28 11.16 -8.21
CA LEU A 91 11.96 11.93 -9.41
C LEU A 91 10.49 11.70 -9.78
N PRO A 92 9.61 12.69 -9.62
CA PRO A 92 8.19 12.56 -9.96
C PRO A 92 7.97 12.30 -11.46
N PRO A 93 6.86 11.66 -11.85
CA PRO A 93 6.51 11.54 -13.25
C PRO A 93 6.25 12.92 -13.86
N PHE A 94 6.52 13.05 -15.16
CA PHE A 94 6.29 14.27 -15.95
C PHE A 94 7.06 15.52 -15.53
N ILE A 95 7.96 15.42 -14.58
CA ILE A 95 8.82 16.55 -14.20
C ILE A 95 9.67 17.01 -15.39
N LYS A 96 9.89 18.32 -15.49
CA LYS A 96 10.62 18.93 -16.61
C LYS A 96 12.03 19.36 -16.18
N PRO A 97 12.99 19.38 -17.11
CA PRO A 97 14.29 20.00 -16.87
C PRO A 97 14.14 21.44 -16.35
N GLY A 98 14.98 21.81 -15.39
CA GLY A 98 14.93 23.09 -14.70
C GLY A 98 14.03 23.13 -13.46
N GLN A 99 13.23 22.11 -13.20
CA GLN A 99 12.46 22.00 -11.95
C GLN A 99 13.34 21.43 -10.83
N SER A 100 13.03 21.80 -9.59
CA SER A 100 13.75 21.36 -8.41
C SER A 100 12.98 20.29 -7.64
N ILE A 101 13.71 19.37 -7.02
CA ILE A 101 13.18 18.33 -6.15
C ILE A 101 13.94 18.28 -4.83
N ASP A 102 13.31 17.71 -3.82
CA ASP A 102 13.94 17.46 -2.53
C ASP A 102 14.93 16.32 -2.60
N VAL A 103 15.99 16.44 -1.82
CA VAL A 103 17.08 15.48 -1.77
C VAL A 103 17.31 15.05 -0.31
N THR A 104 17.47 13.76 -0.11
CA THR A 104 17.87 13.17 1.18
C THR A 104 19.33 12.75 1.11
N VAL A 105 20.08 13.09 2.13
CA VAL A 105 21.52 12.85 2.23
C VAL A 105 21.79 12.04 3.50
N SER A 106 22.45 10.91 3.35
CA SER A 106 22.76 9.99 4.45
C SER A 106 24.26 9.68 4.50
N SER A 107 24.88 9.75 5.65
CA SER A 107 26.29 9.35 5.82
C SER A 107 26.47 7.88 5.50
N ILE A 108 27.55 7.56 4.77
CA ILE A 108 27.94 6.16 4.47
C ILE A 108 28.98 5.66 5.47
N GLY A 109 29.78 6.58 6.00
CA GLY A 109 30.89 6.24 6.89
C GLY A 109 30.59 6.55 8.36
N GLU A 110 31.64 6.90 9.08
CA GLU A 110 31.63 7.08 10.55
C GLU A 110 31.34 8.54 11.00
N ALA A 111 30.81 9.38 10.12
CA ALA A 111 30.48 10.76 10.48
C ALA A 111 29.48 10.80 11.64
N ALA A 112 29.83 11.53 12.71
CA ALA A 112 29.00 11.62 13.90
C ALA A 112 27.73 12.47 13.66
N SER A 113 27.81 13.49 12.80
CA SER A 113 26.70 14.36 12.42
C SER A 113 26.96 15.06 11.09
N LEU A 114 25.90 15.28 10.32
CA LEU A 114 25.92 16.09 9.10
C LEU A 114 25.43 17.53 9.32
N GLN A 115 25.17 17.90 10.54
CA GLN A 115 24.62 19.22 10.89
C GLN A 115 25.58 20.35 10.52
N GLY A 116 25.03 21.38 9.85
CA GLY A 116 25.80 22.54 9.37
C GLY A 116 26.58 22.28 8.10
N GLY A 117 26.57 21.05 7.57
CA GLY A 117 27.25 20.70 6.36
C GLY A 117 26.53 21.12 5.08
N THR A 118 27.30 21.23 4.01
CA THR A 118 26.82 21.54 2.66
C THR A 118 27.20 20.40 1.71
N LEU A 119 26.22 19.87 0.96
CA LEU A 119 26.46 18.91 -0.08
C LEU A 119 27.08 19.60 -1.29
N ILE A 120 28.21 19.08 -1.74
CA ILE A 120 28.84 19.52 -3.00
C ILE A 120 28.08 18.91 -4.18
N GLN A 121 28.19 19.55 -5.34
CA GLN A 121 27.57 19.11 -6.58
C GLN A 121 27.72 17.59 -6.77
N THR A 122 26.59 16.92 -6.80
CA THR A 122 26.47 15.46 -6.83
C THR A 122 25.51 15.02 -7.94
N PHE A 123 25.94 14.08 -8.77
CA PHE A 123 25.12 13.55 -9.85
C PHE A 123 24.25 12.40 -9.35
N LEU A 124 22.93 12.54 -9.51
CA LEU A 124 21.99 11.49 -9.17
C LEU A 124 21.60 10.71 -10.43
N LYS A 125 21.80 9.41 -10.35
CA LYS A 125 21.60 8.46 -11.45
C LYS A 125 20.37 7.60 -11.23
N GLY A 126 19.71 7.26 -12.32
CA GLY A 126 18.66 6.24 -12.35
C GLY A 126 19.26 4.82 -12.44
N LEU A 127 18.39 3.83 -12.46
CA LEU A 127 18.78 2.41 -12.60
C LEU A 127 19.50 2.12 -13.92
N ASP A 128 19.25 2.91 -14.95
CA ASP A 128 19.90 2.85 -16.27
C ASP A 128 21.30 3.47 -16.30
N GLY A 129 21.79 3.99 -15.17
CA GLY A 129 23.11 4.64 -15.04
C GLY A 129 23.17 6.08 -15.55
N ASN A 130 22.09 6.60 -16.16
CA ASN A 130 22.05 7.97 -16.65
C ASN A 130 21.87 8.98 -15.52
N VAL A 131 22.46 10.17 -15.66
CA VAL A 131 22.27 11.29 -14.74
C VAL A 131 20.97 12.01 -15.10
N TYR A 132 20.10 12.16 -14.11
CA TYR A 132 18.82 12.86 -14.23
C TYR A 132 18.74 14.15 -13.41
N VAL A 133 19.46 14.20 -12.30
CA VAL A 133 19.42 15.32 -11.35
C VAL A 133 20.82 15.67 -10.90
N ILE A 134 21.08 16.93 -10.70
CA ILE A 134 22.27 17.45 -10.03
C ILE A 134 21.84 18.00 -8.67
N ALA A 135 22.41 17.45 -7.60
CA ALA A 135 22.08 17.82 -6.23
C ALA A 135 23.19 18.65 -5.59
N GLN A 136 22.80 19.72 -4.90
CA GLN A 136 23.71 20.59 -4.16
C GLN A 136 22.93 21.39 -3.11
N GLY A 137 23.56 21.78 -1.99
CA GLY A 137 22.99 22.72 -1.04
C GLY A 137 23.26 22.40 0.40
N SER A 138 22.82 23.29 1.29
CA SER A 138 22.99 23.15 2.74
C SER A 138 22.00 22.17 3.33
N LEU A 139 22.48 21.31 4.22
CA LEU A 139 21.67 20.26 4.85
C LEU A 139 20.86 20.81 6.02
N VAL A 140 19.58 20.43 6.06
CA VAL A 140 18.74 20.55 7.25
C VAL A 140 18.71 19.19 7.93
N VAL A 141 19.27 19.09 9.11
CA VAL A 141 19.35 17.87 9.91
C VAL A 141 18.44 18.01 11.12
N SER A 142 17.55 17.04 11.34
CA SER A 142 16.55 17.08 12.41
C SER A 142 17.04 16.52 13.75
N GLY A 143 18.24 15.93 13.79
CA GLY A 143 18.84 15.35 14.98
C GLY A 143 20.03 16.16 15.49
N PHE A 144 20.34 16.02 16.77
CA PHE A 144 21.61 16.45 17.33
C PHE A 144 22.24 15.33 18.18
N GLY A 145 23.55 15.29 18.18
CA GLY A 145 24.33 14.41 19.06
C GLY A 145 25.35 15.23 19.81
N ALA A 146 25.50 14.96 21.09
CA ALA A 146 26.57 15.50 21.92
C ALA A 146 27.36 14.34 22.53
N GLU A 147 28.69 14.44 22.48
CA GLU A 147 29.62 13.49 23.08
C GLU A 147 30.37 14.18 24.20
N GLY A 148 30.30 13.61 25.40
CA GLY A 148 31.04 14.09 26.56
C GLY A 148 32.50 13.64 26.51
N GLY A 149 33.42 14.39 27.13
CA GLY A 149 34.83 14.04 27.24
C GLY A 149 35.10 12.76 28.04
N ASP A 150 34.09 12.21 28.69
CA ASP A 150 34.06 10.94 29.43
C ASP A 150 33.58 9.76 28.60
N GLY A 151 33.28 9.97 27.29
CA GLY A 151 32.75 8.97 26.38
C GLY A 151 31.22 8.79 26.45
N SER A 152 30.51 9.61 27.26
CA SER A 152 29.05 9.61 27.25
C SER A 152 28.52 10.23 25.96
N LYS A 153 27.52 9.57 25.31
CA LYS A 153 26.94 10.01 24.06
C LYS A 153 25.42 10.14 24.19
N ILE A 154 24.92 11.33 23.93
CA ILE A 154 23.49 11.60 23.84
C ILE A 154 23.18 11.85 22.36
N VAL A 155 22.28 11.05 21.78
CA VAL A 155 21.81 11.22 20.41
C VAL A 155 20.30 11.37 20.43
N VAL A 156 19.81 12.48 19.90
CA VAL A 156 18.38 12.73 19.72
C VAL A 156 18.07 12.74 18.24
N ASN A 157 17.17 11.89 17.78
CA ASN A 157 16.87 11.62 16.39
C ASN A 157 18.11 11.11 15.62
N THR A 158 18.15 11.30 14.29
CA THR A 158 19.22 10.78 13.43
C THR A 158 20.08 11.91 12.88
N PRO A 159 21.20 12.26 13.53
CA PRO A 159 22.07 13.37 13.11
C PRO A 159 22.87 13.07 11.84
N THR A 160 22.91 11.81 11.39
CA THR A 160 23.64 11.35 10.20
C THR A 160 22.81 11.37 8.92
N VAL A 161 21.56 11.85 8.99
CA VAL A 161 20.67 12.03 7.85
C VAL A 161 20.20 13.47 7.80
N GLY A 162 20.27 14.07 6.61
CA GLY A 162 19.78 15.43 6.36
C GLY A 162 18.93 15.50 5.10
N ARG A 163 18.18 16.59 4.97
CA ARG A 163 17.38 16.89 3.79
C ARG A 163 17.79 18.24 3.24
N ILE A 164 17.78 18.35 1.91
CA ILE A 164 17.97 19.61 1.20
C ILE A 164 16.67 19.89 0.42
N ALA A 165 15.89 20.84 0.91
CA ALA A 165 14.67 21.24 0.23
C ALA A 165 15.01 21.88 -1.11
N ASN A 166 14.40 21.41 -2.19
CA ASN A 166 14.66 21.84 -3.57
C ASN A 166 16.16 21.75 -3.96
N GLY A 167 16.93 20.89 -3.30
CA GLY A 167 18.38 20.78 -3.51
C GLY A 167 18.80 20.03 -4.77
N GLY A 168 17.89 19.38 -5.47
CA GLY A 168 18.16 18.66 -6.70
C GLY A 168 17.55 19.35 -7.91
N LEU A 169 18.37 19.81 -8.83
CA LEU A 169 17.95 20.38 -10.11
C LEU A 169 17.80 19.27 -11.15
N VAL A 170 16.64 19.17 -11.77
CA VAL A 170 16.36 18.19 -12.82
C VAL A 170 17.00 18.63 -14.14
N GLU A 171 17.89 17.80 -14.67
CA GLU A 171 18.57 18.03 -15.96
C GLU A 171 17.90 17.26 -17.10
N ARG A 172 17.32 16.10 -16.80
CA ARG A 172 16.64 15.25 -17.79
C ARG A 172 15.30 14.76 -17.27
N ALA A 173 14.30 14.77 -18.16
CA ALA A 173 13.04 14.07 -17.92
C ALA A 173 13.22 12.58 -18.23
N VAL A 174 12.52 11.71 -17.46
CA VAL A 174 12.44 10.29 -17.81
C VAL A 174 11.42 10.13 -18.92
N PRO A 175 11.77 9.46 -20.04
CA PRO A 175 10.81 9.13 -21.07
C PRO A 175 9.70 8.25 -20.47
N SER A 176 8.44 8.66 -20.61
CA SER A 176 7.28 7.84 -20.25
C SER A 176 6.63 7.39 -21.55
N GLY A 177 6.32 6.10 -21.68
CA GLY A 177 5.57 5.58 -22.84
C GLY A 177 4.14 6.14 -22.97
N PHE A 178 3.78 7.08 -22.10
CA PHE A 178 2.46 7.70 -22.06
C PHE A 178 2.08 8.38 -23.37
N MET A 179 3.03 8.96 -24.11
CA MET A 179 2.76 9.71 -25.35
C MET A 179 2.97 8.89 -26.63
N GLU A 180 3.59 7.72 -26.55
CA GLU A 180 4.13 7.02 -27.72
C GLU A 180 3.21 5.91 -28.25
N SER A 181 2.29 5.38 -27.44
CA SER A 181 1.44 4.25 -27.82
C SER A 181 0.03 4.68 -28.23
N ASP A 182 -0.66 3.87 -29.02
CA ASP A 182 -2.06 4.09 -29.44
C ASP A 182 -3.08 3.76 -28.35
N PHE A 183 -2.61 3.31 -27.21
CA PHE A 183 -3.43 2.93 -26.07
C PHE A 183 -2.82 3.38 -24.76
N LEU A 184 -3.65 3.51 -23.76
CA LEU A 184 -3.30 3.65 -22.35
C LEU A 184 -3.60 2.33 -21.64
N THR A 185 -2.74 1.93 -20.74
CA THR A 185 -3.02 0.80 -19.86
C THR A 185 -3.30 1.33 -18.46
N LEU A 186 -4.47 1.00 -17.93
CA LEU A 186 -4.87 1.28 -16.57
C LEU A 186 -4.56 0.04 -15.72
N ASN A 187 -3.75 0.19 -14.69
CA ASN A 187 -3.41 -0.89 -13.78
C ASN A 187 -4.21 -0.73 -12.48
N LEU A 188 -5.02 -1.72 -12.15
CA LEU A 188 -5.74 -1.79 -10.88
C LEU A 188 -4.75 -1.90 -9.72
N LYS A 189 -5.00 -1.18 -8.63
CA LYS A 189 -4.20 -1.26 -7.40
C LYS A 189 -4.31 -2.62 -6.72
N TYR A 190 -5.48 -3.25 -6.86
CA TYR A 190 -5.77 -4.60 -6.36
C TYR A 190 -6.22 -5.46 -7.53
N PRO A 191 -5.41 -6.47 -7.94
CA PRO A 191 -5.76 -7.35 -9.07
C PRO A 191 -7.03 -8.15 -8.77
N ASP A 192 -8.03 -8.04 -9.67
CA ASP A 192 -9.27 -8.83 -9.64
C ASP A 192 -9.90 -8.87 -11.03
N PHE A 193 -10.13 -10.07 -11.56
CA PHE A 193 -10.69 -10.27 -12.91
C PHE A 193 -12.07 -9.63 -13.08
N SER A 194 -12.92 -9.75 -12.06
CA SER A 194 -14.28 -9.19 -12.09
C SER A 194 -14.25 -7.68 -12.11
N THR A 195 -13.41 -7.06 -11.27
CA THR A 195 -13.21 -5.61 -11.23
C THR A 195 -12.60 -5.09 -12.54
N ALA A 196 -11.61 -5.80 -13.12
CA ALA A 196 -11.03 -5.43 -14.42
C ALA A 196 -12.08 -5.43 -15.53
N LYS A 197 -12.97 -6.44 -15.55
CA LYS A 197 -14.08 -6.49 -16.49
C LYS A 197 -15.07 -5.34 -16.27
N ILE A 198 -15.52 -5.11 -15.05
CA ILE A 198 -16.45 -4.01 -14.71
C ILE A 198 -15.86 -2.66 -15.12
N LEU A 199 -14.57 -2.45 -14.85
CA LEU A 199 -13.85 -1.24 -15.27
C LEU A 199 -13.90 -1.03 -16.78
N ALA A 200 -13.58 -2.08 -17.55
CA ALA A 200 -13.61 -2.02 -19.01
C ALA A 200 -15.03 -1.76 -19.53
N ASP A 201 -16.03 -2.47 -19.01
CA ASP A 201 -17.44 -2.30 -19.38
C ASP A 201 -17.95 -0.87 -19.04
N THR A 202 -17.52 -0.31 -17.91
CA THR A 202 -17.85 1.06 -17.52
C THR A 202 -17.27 2.08 -18.49
N ILE A 203 -16.00 1.94 -18.87
CA ILE A 203 -15.35 2.83 -19.83
C ILE A 203 -16.05 2.72 -21.18
N ASN A 204 -16.33 1.51 -21.67
CA ASN A 204 -17.01 1.26 -22.92
C ASN A 204 -18.39 1.91 -22.95
N SER A 205 -19.20 1.70 -21.93
CA SER A 205 -20.56 2.25 -21.84
C SER A 205 -20.57 3.77 -21.77
N ARG A 206 -19.65 4.37 -21.02
CA ARG A 206 -19.57 5.83 -20.86
C ARG A 206 -19.05 6.55 -22.09
N LEU A 207 -18.19 5.89 -22.88
CA LEU A 207 -17.63 6.45 -24.12
C LEU A 207 -18.43 6.05 -25.39
N GLY A 208 -19.54 5.34 -25.23
CA GLY A 208 -20.41 4.95 -26.35
C GLY A 208 -19.82 3.86 -27.23
N ALA A 209 -18.93 3.01 -26.69
CA ALA A 209 -18.47 1.80 -27.35
C ALA A 209 -19.61 0.77 -27.42
N ASP A 210 -19.64 0.00 -28.48
CA ASP A 210 -20.64 -1.04 -28.70
C ASP A 210 -19.93 -2.37 -28.96
N PRO A 211 -19.72 -3.19 -27.92
CA PRO A 211 -19.02 -4.47 -28.04
C PRO A 211 -19.76 -5.43 -28.97
N ASP A 212 -21.10 -5.35 -29.04
CA ASP A 212 -21.91 -6.22 -29.90
C ASP A 212 -21.72 -5.90 -31.40
N LYS A 213 -21.34 -4.66 -31.72
CA LYS A 213 -20.97 -4.23 -33.08
C LYS A 213 -19.46 -4.31 -33.34
N GLY A 214 -18.68 -4.89 -32.41
CA GLY A 214 -17.24 -5.07 -32.57
C GLY A 214 -16.41 -3.77 -32.32
N TYR A 215 -17.02 -2.68 -31.81
CA TYR A 215 -16.34 -1.45 -31.46
C TYR A 215 -16.11 -1.37 -29.97
N VAL A 216 -14.86 -1.65 -29.56
CA VAL A 216 -14.45 -1.69 -28.14
C VAL A 216 -13.33 -0.68 -27.93
N ILE A 217 -13.49 0.19 -26.92
CA ILE A 217 -12.48 1.18 -26.53
C ILE A 217 -11.59 0.64 -25.40
N ALA A 218 -12.19 -0.04 -24.43
CA ALA A 218 -11.49 -0.63 -23.29
C ALA A 218 -11.62 -2.15 -23.30
N THR A 219 -10.48 -2.84 -23.09
CA THR A 219 -10.41 -4.32 -23.07
C THR A 219 -9.57 -4.74 -21.87
N PRO A 220 -10.07 -5.62 -20.98
CA PRO A 220 -9.26 -6.19 -19.92
C PRO A 220 -8.21 -7.13 -20.53
N ILE A 221 -6.95 -7.01 -20.07
CA ILE A 221 -5.83 -7.86 -20.52
C ILE A 221 -5.65 -9.00 -19.54
N ASP A 222 -5.67 -8.67 -18.25
CA ASP A 222 -5.51 -9.58 -17.14
C ASP A 222 -6.27 -9.05 -15.90
N ALA A 223 -6.07 -9.69 -14.73
CA ALA A 223 -6.74 -9.29 -13.47
C ALA A 223 -6.35 -7.88 -12.99
N ALA A 224 -5.22 -7.34 -13.45
CA ALA A 224 -4.69 -6.07 -13.01
C ALA A 224 -4.79 -4.98 -14.07
N SER A 225 -4.83 -5.33 -15.36
CA SER A 225 -4.56 -4.40 -16.45
C SER A 225 -5.74 -4.30 -17.43
N VAL A 226 -6.17 -3.08 -17.70
CA VAL A 226 -7.17 -2.74 -18.71
C VAL A 226 -6.55 -1.83 -19.76
N ARG A 227 -6.56 -2.25 -21.01
CA ARG A 227 -6.09 -1.45 -22.14
C ARG A 227 -7.22 -0.58 -22.67
N VAL A 228 -6.94 0.68 -22.89
CA VAL A 228 -7.90 1.67 -23.40
C VAL A 228 -7.31 2.34 -24.63
N THR A 229 -8.01 2.27 -25.75
CA THR A 229 -7.62 3.00 -26.97
C THR A 229 -7.69 4.50 -26.73
N ALA A 230 -6.60 5.22 -27.01
CA ALA A 230 -6.47 6.62 -26.68
C ALA A 230 -6.06 7.47 -27.90
N PRO A 231 -6.47 8.76 -27.94
CA PRO A 231 -6.07 9.67 -29.00
C PRO A 231 -4.54 9.88 -29.01
N ARG A 232 -3.96 10.09 -30.20
CA ARG A 232 -2.51 10.37 -30.36
C ARG A 232 -2.11 11.80 -30.04
N GLY A 233 -3.03 12.74 -30.12
CA GLY A 233 -2.73 14.17 -29.84
C GLY A 233 -2.48 14.40 -28.35
N VAL A 234 -1.37 15.09 -28.02
CA VAL A 234 -0.93 15.32 -26.62
C VAL A 234 -2.04 15.91 -25.76
N GLY A 235 -2.64 17.02 -26.19
CA GLY A 235 -3.71 17.68 -25.43
C GLY A 235 -5.00 16.86 -25.37
N GLN A 236 -5.33 16.17 -26.46
CA GLN A 236 -6.50 15.29 -26.52
C GLN A 236 -6.33 14.09 -25.58
N ARG A 237 -5.11 13.54 -25.49
CA ARG A 237 -4.80 12.40 -24.65
C ARG A 237 -4.91 12.73 -23.16
N VAL A 238 -4.42 13.88 -22.74
CA VAL A 238 -4.56 14.37 -21.36
C VAL A 238 -6.04 14.61 -21.03
N GLY A 239 -6.79 15.29 -21.91
CA GLY A 239 -8.23 15.51 -21.73
C GLY A 239 -9.03 14.21 -21.68
N PHE A 240 -8.69 13.25 -22.53
CA PHE A 240 -9.29 11.91 -22.56
C PHE A 240 -9.06 11.16 -21.23
N LEU A 241 -7.81 11.14 -20.75
CA LEU A 241 -7.49 10.52 -19.46
C LEU A 241 -8.21 11.21 -18.31
N ALA A 242 -8.21 12.55 -18.26
CA ALA A 242 -8.91 13.32 -17.24
C ALA A 242 -10.41 13.04 -17.20
N THR A 243 -11.03 12.73 -18.34
CA THR A 243 -12.42 12.30 -18.42
C THR A 243 -12.60 10.90 -17.82
N ILE A 244 -11.77 9.94 -18.23
CA ILE A 244 -11.85 8.55 -17.76
C ILE A 244 -11.58 8.45 -16.26
N GLU A 245 -10.57 9.13 -15.75
CA GLU A 245 -10.20 9.10 -14.33
C GLU A 245 -11.34 9.49 -13.37
N ASN A 246 -12.30 10.27 -13.85
CA ASN A 246 -13.45 10.71 -13.07
C ASN A 246 -14.69 9.84 -13.24
N PHE A 247 -14.65 8.80 -14.08
CA PHE A 247 -15.76 7.85 -14.14
C PHE A 247 -15.86 7.08 -12.82
N GLU A 248 -17.09 6.96 -12.36
CA GLU A 248 -17.42 6.22 -11.16
C GLU A 248 -17.93 4.82 -11.53
N PHE A 249 -17.46 3.82 -10.80
CA PHE A 249 -17.94 2.44 -10.87
C PHE A 249 -17.85 1.77 -9.50
N THR A 250 -18.62 0.70 -9.34
CA THR A 250 -18.57 -0.13 -8.13
C THR A 250 -17.67 -1.32 -8.42
N PRO A 251 -16.51 -1.46 -7.75
CA PRO A 251 -15.64 -2.63 -7.93
C PRO A 251 -16.38 -3.91 -7.49
N ALA A 252 -15.94 -5.06 -7.99
CA ALA A 252 -16.42 -6.33 -7.49
C ALA A 252 -16.11 -6.47 -5.99
N ARG A 253 -16.89 -7.28 -5.30
CA ARG A 253 -16.63 -7.57 -3.88
C ARG A 253 -15.26 -8.23 -3.75
N ALA A 254 -14.47 -7.74 -2.80
CA ALA A 254 -13.18 -8.35 -2.50
C ALA A 254 -13.36 -9.79 -2.02
N SER A 255 -12.35 -10.65 -2.26
CA SER A 255 -12.34 -12.00 -1.67
C SER A 255 -12.46 -11.91 -0.15
N ALA A 256 -13.18 -12.86 0.43
CA ALA A 256 -13.29 -12.99 1.88
C ALA A 256 -11.89 -13.15 2.50
N LYS A 257 -11.50 -12.24 3.42
CA LYS A 257 -10.18 -12.27 4.06
C LYS A 257 -10.28 -12.03 5.55
N VAL A 258 -9.45 -12.74 6.29
CA VAL A 258 -9.15 -12.50 7.70
C VAL A 258 -7.70 -12.09 7.82
N VAL A 259 -7.42 -10.95 8.41
CA VAL A 259 -6.06 -10.47 8.64
C VAL A 259 -5.79 -10.46 10.13
N ILE A 260 -4.74 -11.15 10.55
CA ILE A 260 -4.33 -11.25 11.96
C ILE A 260 -2.94 -10.65 12.12
N ASN A 261 -2.79 -9.69 13.01
CA ASN A 261 -1.49 -9.23 13.45
C ASN A 261 -1.07 -10.01 14.70
N SER A 262 -0.11 -10.93 14.53
CA SER A 262 0.36 -11.80 15.60
C SER A 262 1.04 -11.06 16.76
N ARG A 263 1.66 -9.90 16.48
CA ARG A 263 2.35 -9.09 17.48
C ARG A 263 1.40 -8.27 18.36
N THR A 264 0.33 -7.72 17.76
CA THR A 264 -0.61 -6.85 18.48
C THR A 264 -1.89 -7.54 18.88
N GLY A 265 -2.14 -8.78 18.40
CA GLY A 265 -3.38 -9.50 18.61
C GLY A 265 -4.60 -8.90 17.88
N THR A 266 -4.36 -7.98 16.93
CA THR A 266 -5.46 -7.34 16.17
C THR A 266 -5.96 -8.27 15.09
N ILE A 267 -7.28 -8.46 15.03
CA ILE A 267 -7.96 -9.30 14.03
C ILE A 267 -8.91 -8.41 13.23
N VAL A 268 -8.79 -8.47 11.90
CA VAL A 268 -9.68 -7.78 10.97
C VAL A 268 -10.40 -8.82 10.12
N ILE A 269 -11.72 -8.81 10.14
CA ILE A 269 -12.58 -9.78 9.48
C ILE A 269 -13.29 -9.11 8.32
N GLY A 270 -13.19 -9.70 7.12
CA GLY A 270 -13.96 -9.28 5.96
C GLY A 270 -15.44 -9.72 6.08
N GLN A 271 -16.35 -8.92 5.54
CA GLN A 271 -17.81 -9.16 5.66
C GLN A 271 -18.29 -10.48 5.05
N ASP A 272 -17.57 -11.00 4.04
CA ASP A 272 -17.97 -12.20 3.29
C ASP A 272 -17.31 -13.49 3.82
N VAL A 273 -16.60 -13.42 4.96
CA VAL A 273 -15.99 -14.59 5.59
C VAL A 273 -17.07 -15.44 6.26
N ARG A 274 -17.13 -16.72 5.92
CA ARG A 274 -18.08 -17.69 6.48
C ARG A 274 -17.36 -18.90 7.06
N LEU A 275 -18.02 -19.54 8.00
CA LEU A 275 -17.58 -20.78 8.61
C LEU A 275 -18.50 -21.92 8.19
N LEU A 276 -17.90 -23.05 7.79
CA LEU A 276 -18.59 -24.31 7.59
C LEU A 276 -18.66 -25.09 8.91
N PRO A 277 -19.62 -26.05 9.03
CA PRO A 277 -19.73 -26.90 10.19
C PRO A 277 -18.40 -27.60 10.51
N ALA A 278 -17.89 -27.41 11.73
CA ALA A 278 -16.65 -28.00 12.21
C ALA A 278 -16.62 -28.04 13.73
N ALA A 279 -15.83 -28.95 14.30
CA ALA A 279 -15.55 -29.00 15.71
C ALA A 279 -14.04 -28.91 15.93
N ILE A 280 -13.61 -28.03 16.81
CA ILE A 280 -12.21 -27.81 17.15
C ILE A 280 -12.05 -27.75 18.65
N THR A 281 -10.98 -28.38 19.13
CA THR A 281 -10.58 -28.31 20.53
C THR A 281 -9.16 -27.75 20.61
N HIS A 282 -8.98 -26.66 21.37
CA HIS A 282 -7.67 -26.05 21.60
C HIS A 282 -7.54 -25.63 23.07
N GLY A 283 -6.53 -26.15 23.79
CA GLY A 283 -6.16 -25.71 25.13
C GLY A 283 -7.25 -25.82 26.22
N GLY A 284 -8.26 -26.65 26.07
CA GLY A 284 -9.42 -26.74 27.01
C GLY A 284 -10.67 -26.01 26.50
N LEU A 285 -10.55 -25.28 25.35
CA LEU A 285 -11.68 -24.70 24.62
C LEU A 285 -12.15 -25.71 23.56
N THR A 286 -13.42 -26.03 23.55
CA THR A 286 -14.07 -26.79 22.46
C THR A 286 -15.05 -25.91 21.74
N VAL A 287 -14.83 -25.71 20.44
CA VAL A 287 -15.70 -24.94 19.54
C VAL A 287 -16.38 -25.91 18.59
N THR A 288 -17.70 -26.00 18.61
CA THR A 288 -18.49 -26.78 17.68
C THR A 288 -19.41 -25.90 16.86
N ILE A 289 -19.31 -25.98 15.54
CA ILE A 289 -20.16 -25.30 14.57
C ILE A 289 -21.04 -26.38 13.92
N ALA A 290 -22.35 -26.31 14.10
CA ALA A 290 -23.30 -27.25 13.52
C ALA A 290 -24.40 -26.54 12.74
N GLU A 291 -24.83 -27.13 11.62
CA GLU A 291 -25.99 -26.68 10.85
C GLU A 291 -27.22 -27.55 11.21
N ASN A 292 -28.29 -26.92 11.63
CA ASN A 292 -29.58 -27.58 11.81
C ASN A 292 -30.59 -27.02 10.77
N GLN A 293 -31.26 -27.95 10.08
CA GLN A 293 -32.37 -27.58 9.20
C GLN A 293 -33.68 -27.52 10.02
N VAL A 294 -34.26 -26.34 10.11
CA VAL A 294 -35.60 -26.15 10.70
C VAL A 294 -36.61 -26.09 9.57
N VAL A 295 -37.49 -27.09 9.55
CA VAL A 295 -38.61 -27.17 8.60
C VAL A 295 -39.83 -26.56 9.26
N THR A 296 -40.24 -25.39 8.82
CA THR A 296 -41.50 -24.76 9.26
C THR A 296 -42.60 -25.15 8.28
N GLN A 297 -43.49 -26.02 8.72
CA GLN A 297 -44.69 -26.40 7.97
C GLN A 297 -45.88 -25.51 8.36
N PRO A 298 -46.67 -25.03 7.40
CA PRO A 298 -47.93 -24.39 7.72
C PRO A 298 -48.89 -25.38 8.46
N ASN A 299 -49.77 -24.85 9.31
CA ASN A 299 -50.78 -25.65 9.95
C ASN A 299 -51.71 -26.27 8.88
N ALA A 300 -52.19 -27.47 9.14
CA ALA A 300 -53.14 -28.15 8.28
C ALA A 300 -54.37 -27.25 8.03
N PHE A 301 -54.65 -26.93 6.75
CA PHE A 301 -55.65 -25.94 6.25
C PHE A 301 -55.21 -24.48 6.13
N ALA A 302 -53.90 -24.17 6.16
CA ALA A 302 -53.44 -22.84 5.82
C ALA A 302 -52.78 -22.87 4.40
N ASP A 303 -53.10 -21.90 3.55
CA ASP A 303 -52.43 -21.68 2.27
C ASP A 303 -51.04 -21.06 2.53
N GLY A 304 -50.01 -21.93 2.62
CA GLY A 304 -48.63 -21.53 2.81
C GLY A 304 -47.68 -22.58 2.24
N GLU A 305 -46.51 -22.15 1.71
CA GLU A 305 -45.45 -23.05 1.28
C GLU A 305 -44.54 -23.47 2.44
N THR A 306 -44.06 -24.71 2.41
CA THR A 306 -43.07 -25.20 3.37
C THR A 306 -41.75 -24.47 3.16
N VAL A 307 -41.29 -23.74 4.15
CA VAL A 307 -39.98 -23.06 4.11
C VAL A 307 -38.96 -23.85 4.93
N VAL A 308 -37.89 -24.27 4.28
CA VAL A 308 -36.73 -24.90 4.92
C VAL A 308 -35.71 -23.82 5.21
N THR A 309 -35.46 -23.54 6.48
CA THR A 309 -34.44 -22.57 6.90
C THR A 309 -33.29 -23.33 7.57
N THR A 310 -32.09 -23.11 7.13
CA THR A 310 -30.89 -23.67 7.74
C THR A 310 -30.49 -22.79 8.92
N GLN A 311 -30.35 -23.37 10.11
CA GLN A 311 -29.86 -22.70 11.32
C GLN A 311 -28.50 -23.29 11.69
N SER A 312 -27.49 -22.44 11.86
CA SER A 312 -26.18 -22.83 12.34
C SER A 312 -26.06 -22.55 13.84
N ILE A 313 -25.52 -23.50 14.57
CA ILE A 313 -25.33 -23.44 16.04
C ILE A 313 -23.82 -23.50 16.30
N ILE A 314 -23.30 -22.51 17.05
CA ILE A 314 -21.95 -22.59 17.64
C ILE A 314 -22.10 -22.92 19.12
N ASP A 315 -21.38 -23.93 19.56
CA ASP A 315 -21.22 -24.26 20.96
C ASP A 315 -19.74 -24.15 21.34
N VAL A 316 -19.43 -23.33 22.36
CA VAL A 316 -18.08 -23.16 22.91
C VAL A 316 -18.12 -23.58 24.36
N ASN A 317 -17.50 -24.71 24.69
CA ASN A 317 -17.41 -25.23 26.06
C ASN A 317 -16.00 -25.00 26.62
N LEU A 318 -15.94 -24.32 27.76
CA LEU A 318 -14.89 -24.46 28.77
C LEU A 318 -15.38 -25.52 29.80
N ASP A 319 -14.51 -26.26 30.41
CA ASP A 319 -14.80 -27.33 31.39
C ASP A 319 -15.69 -26.89 32.58
N ASP A 320 -16.30 -25.70 32.54
CA ASP A 320 -17.26 -25.18 33.50
C ASP A 320 -18.44 -24.49 32.77
N THR A 321 -19.43 -25.27 32.41
CA THR A 321 -20.84 -25.00 32.07
C THR A 321 -21.29 -23.55 31.78
N ARG A 322 -21.28 -23.10 30.49
CA ARG A 322 -22.31 -22.19 29.94
C ARG A 322 -22.50 -22.40 28.43
N MET A 323 -23.71 -22.79 28.03
CA MET A 323 -24.14 -22.89 26.62
C MET A 323 -24.59 -21.55 26.09
N PHE A 324 -24.14 -21.18 24.86
CA PHE A 324 -24.66 -20.04 24.11
C PHE A 324 -25.32 -20.50 22.82
N ASN A 325 -26.52 -19.99 22.54
CA ASN A 325 -27.33 -20.35 21.37
C ASN A 325 -27.28 -19.20 20.36
N PHE A 326 -26.86 -19.44 19.11
CA PHE A 326 -26.79 -18.42 18.08
C PHE A 326 -27.71 -18.72 16.88
N ASN A 327 -28.19 -17.66 16.22
CA ASN A 327 -29.11 -17.70 15.08
C ASN A 327 -28.41 -18.00 13.73
N PRO A 328 -29.14 -18.35 12.67
CA PRO A 328 -28.64 -19.02 11.46
C PRO A 328 -27.64 -18.21 10.65
N GLY A 329 -26.58 -18.88 10.18
CA GLY A 329 -25.51 -18.33 9.33
C GLY A 329 -24.38 -17.72 10.13
N VAL A 330 -23.62 -18.58 10.84
CA VAL A 330 -22.53 -18.13 11.69
C VAL A 330 -21.52 -17.31 10.93
N THR A 331 -21.45 -16.03 11.24
CA THR A 331 -20.37 -15.16 10.77
C THR A 331 -19.15 -15.35 11.67
N LEU A 332 -17.96 -15.18 11.11
CA LEU A 332 -16.73 -15.23 11.90
C LEU A 332 -16.74 -14.20 13.06
N ASP A 333 -17.46 -13.09 12.92
CA ASP A 333 -17.63 -12.08 13.97
C ASP A 333 -18.32 -12.65 15.22
N GLU A 334 -19.30 -13.52 15.04
CA GLU A 334 -19.99 -14.20 16.16
C GLU A 334 -19.06 -15.20 16.87
N LEU A 335 -18.22 -15.94 16.11
CA LEU A 335 -17.21 -16.82 16.70
C LEU A 335 -16.21 -16.00 17.55
N VAL A 336 -15.70 -14.90 17.00
CA VAL A 336 -14.74 -14.03 17.71
C VAL A 336 -15.36 -13.44 18.98
N ARG A 337 -16.62 -13.05 18.94
CA ARG A 337 -17.33 -12.59 20.16
C ARG A 337 -17.45 -13.68 21.18
N ALA A 338 -17.89 -14.88 20.78
CA ALA A 338 -18.03 -16.01 21.67
C ALA A 338 -16.70 -16.40 22.34
N VAL A 339 -15.62 -16.46 21.58
CA VAL A 339 -14.28 -16.77 22.10
C VAL A 339 -13.77 -15.66 23.02
N ASN A 340 -14.05 -14.39 22.72
CA ASN A 340 -13.70 -13.26 23.60
C ASN A 340 -14.50 -13.23 24.89
N GLU A 341 -15.80 -13.59 24.85
CA GLU A 341 -16.64 -13.70 26.05
C GLU A 341 -16.14 -14.77 27.03
N VAL A 342 -15.55 -15.81 26.51
CA VAL A 342 -14.93 -16.89 27.30
C VAL A 342 -13.56 -16.44 27.86
N GLY A 343 -13.00 -15.34 27.38
CA GLY A 343 -11.73 -14.78 27.87
C GLY A 343 -10.48 -15.46 27.30
N ALA A 344 -10.58 -16.10 26.14
CA ALA A 344 -9.44 -16.70 25.47
C ALA A 344 -8.41 -15.65 25.02
N ALA A 345 -7.13 -16.01 25.06
CA ALA A 345 -6.08 -15.12 24.60
C ALA A 345 -6.13 -14.95 23.06
N PRO A 346 -5.67 -13.81 22.50
CA PRO A 346 -5.62 -13.58 21.03
C PRO A 346 -4.84 -14.68 20.29
N GLY A 347 -3.85 -15.30 20.95
CA GLY A 347 -3.08 -16.43 20.40
C GLY A 347 -3.92 -17.70 20.22
N ASP A 348 -4.85 -17.98 21.12
CA ASP A 348 -5.73 -19.15 21.04
C ASP A 348 -6.71 -18.99 19.88
N LEU A 349 -7.25 -17.78 19.68
CA LEU A 349 -8.12 -17.50 18.55
C LEU A 349 -7.38 -17.65 17.20
N MET A 350 -6.11 -17.26 17.14
CA MET A 350 -5.28 -17.45 15.96
C MET A 350 -5.11 -18.94 15.64
N ALA A 351 -4.78 -19.74 16.64
CA ALA A 351 -4.62 -21.20 16.48
C ALA A 351 -5.93 -21.88 16.04
N ILE A 352 -7.07 -21.44 16.58
CA ILE A 352 -8.40 -21.91 16.17
C ILE A 352 -8.68 -21.56 14.70
N LEU A 353 -8.40 -20.32 14.27
CA LEU A 353 -8.62 -19.90 12.89
C LEU A 353 -7.68 -20.59 11.89
N GLU A 354 -6.43 -20.85 12.27
CA GLU A 354 -5.50 -21.63 11.47
C GLU A 354 -5.98 -23.08 11.31
N ALA A 355 -6.45 -23.70 12.39
CA ALA A 355 -6.99 -25.04 12.35
C ALA A 355 -8.29 -25.13 11.52
N LEU A 356 -9.18 -24.14 11.61
CA LEU A 356 -10.39 -24.03 10.77
C LEU A 356 -10.03 -23.90 9.30
N ARG A 357 -8.98 -23.14 8.97
CA ARG A 357 -8.48 -23.00 7.60
C ARG A 357 -7.95 -24.33 7.08
N GLU A 358 -7.08 -25.01 7.84
CA GLU A 358 -6.51 -26.30 7.45
C GLU A 358 -7.59 -27.40 7.34
N ALA A 359 -8.63 -27.34 8.14
CA ALA A 359 -9.80 -28.21 8.03
C ALA A 359 -10.73 -27.87 6.86
N GLY A 360 -10.48 -26.76 6.14
CA GLY A 360 -11.35 -26.27 5.07
C GLY A 360 -12.68 -25.68 5.55
N ALA A 361 -12.84 -25.49 6.86
CA ALA A 361 -14.05 -24.95 7.46
C ALA A 361 -14.11 -23.40 7.40
N LEU A 362 -13.00 -22.71 7.20
CA LEU A 362 -12.95 -21.27 6.99
C LEU A 362 -13.07 -20.97 5.50
N GLN A 363 -14.18 -20.36 5.07
CA GLN A 363 -14.34 -19.84 3.72
C GLN A 363 -13.78 -18.41 3.63
N GLY A 364 -12.49 -18.31 3.31
CA GLY A 364 -11.77 -17.05 3.16
C GLY A 364 -10.27 -17.25 3.34
N ASP A 365 -9.50 -16.27 2.84
CA ASP A 365 -8.05 -16.24 2.99
C ASP A 365 -7.66 -15.79 4.40
N LEU A 366 -6.85 -16.57 5.09
CA LEU A 366 -6.25 -16.18 6.36
C LEU A 366 -4.83 -15.63 6.11
N VAL A 367 -4.63 -14.35 6.45
CA VAL A 367 -3.35 -13.64 6.31
C VAL A 367 -2.84 -13.28 7.70
N VAL A 368 -1.66 -13.77 8.07
CA VAL A 368 -0.98 -13.47 9.34
C VAL A 368 0.15 -12.48 9.05
N ILE A 369 0.21 -11.34 9.80
CA ILE A 369 1.18 -10.26 9.64
C ILE A 369 1.88 -9.93 10.97
#